data_46c5754ac439e62bc14b6f7cee5a0c64
#
_entry.id   46c5754ac439e62bc14b6f7cee5a0c64
#
_cell.length_a   1.000
_cell.length_b   1.000
_cell.length_c   1.000
_cell.angle_alpha   90.00
_cell.angle_beta   90.00
_cell.angle_gamma   90.00
#
_symmetry.space_group_name_H-M   'P 1'
#
loop_
_entity.id
_entity.type
_entity.pdbx_description
1 polymer ?
#
loop_
_entity_poly.entity_id
_entity_poly.type
_entity_poly.pdbx_seq_one_letter_code
_entity_poly.pdbx_strand_id
1 'polypeptide(L)'
;EGLDVMKAWGFKYRDPFYWIKPRLGLGNYLRNASETVLFGTRGRAPVKFKGQSNWLFAPLQDHSHKPEEMYPIIERVSPGPYLELFARRPQPNWDAWGNEIASDVMIPGYPVPEYSDKAKEREEV
;
A
#
# COMPACT_ATOMS: atom_id res chain seq x y z
N GLU A 1 -9.59 10.08 -9.68
CA GLU A 1 -8.19 9.78 -10.07
C GLU A 1 -7.82 8.32 -9.81
N GLY A 2 -8.02 7.80 -8.58
CA GLY A 2 -7.67 6.40 -8.26
C GLY A 2 -8.37 5.38 -9.11
N LEU A 3 -9.65 5.58 -9.41
CA LEU A 3 -10.41 4.70 -10.30
C LEU A 3 -9.86 4.71 -11.73
N ASP A 4 -9.37 5.85 -12.20
CA ASP A 4 -8.75 5.96 -13.52
C ASP A 4 -7.43 5.19 -13.58
N VAL A 5 -6.64 5.26 -12.52
CA VAL A 5 -5.39 4.49 -12.40
C VAL A 5 -5.67 3.00 -12.41
N MET A 6 -6.66 2.54 -11.63
CA MET A 6 -7.06 1.14 -11.62
C MET A 6 -7.44 0.64 -13.00
N LYS A 7 -8.26 1.43 -13.72
CA LYS A 7 -8.69 1.10 -15.07
C LYS A 7 -7.50 1.04 -16.03
N ALA A 8 -6.60 2.01 -15.96
CA ALA A 8 -5.40 2.05 -16.81
C ALA A 8 -4.49 0.84 -16.57
N TRP A 9 -4.43 0.33 -15.35
CA TRP A 9 -3.63 -0.83 -14.99
C TRP A 9 -4.35 -2.16 -15.22
N GLY A 10 -5.60 -2.13 -15.71
CA GLY A 10 -6.38 -3.32 -16.01
C GLY A 10 -7.06 -3.94 -14.80
N PHE A 11 -7.20 -3.21 -13.71
CA PHE A 11 -7.94 -3.68 -12.54
C PHE A 11 -9.42 -3.33 -12.62
N LYS A 12 -10.24 -4.23 -12.11
CA LYS A 12 -11.66 -4.02 -11.95
C LYS A 12 -11.94 -3.64 -10.49
N TYR A 13 -12.52 -2.47 -10.27
CA TYR A 13 -12.88 -2.01 -8.94
C TYR A 13 -13.89 -2.95 -8.29
N ARG A 14 -13.68 -3.27 -7.02
CA ARG A 14 -14.55 -4.18 -6.26
C ARG A 14 -15.20 -3.51 -5.08
N ASP A 15 -14.39 -3.01 -4.12
CA ASP A 15 -14.87 -2.45 -2.87
C ASP A 15 -13.99 -1.32 -2.39
N PRO A 16 -14.55 -0.35 -1.66
CA PRO A 16 -13.73 0.58 -0.90
C PRO A 16 -13.31 -0.06 0.43
N PHE A 17 -12.14 0.34 0.90
CA PHE A 17 -11.69 0.08 2.26
C PHE A 17 -11.38 1.42 2.91
N TYR A 18 -11.71 1.58 4.19
CA TYR A 18 -11.57 2.86 4.88
C TYR A 18 -10.58 2.75 6.04
N TRP A 19 -9.54 3.55 5.99
CA TRP A 19 -8.66 3.75 7.13
C TRP A 19 -9.19 4.94 7.93
N ILE A 20 -9.71 4.67 9.14
CA ILE A 20 -10.25 5.69 10.03
C ILE A 20 -9.16 6.12 10.99
N LYS A 21 -8.90 7.41 11.05
CA LYS A 21 -7.87 8.02 11.90
C LYS A 21 -8.53 8.64 13.13
N PRO A 22 -7.93 8.49 14.33
CA PRO A 22 -8.47 9.13 15.55
C PRO A 22 -8.15 10.62 15.63
N ARG A 23 -8.08 11.31 14.50
CA ARG A 23 -7.65 12.69 14.40
C ARG A 23 -8.27 13.34 13.17
N LEU A 24 -8.84 14.55 13.33
CA LEU A 24 -9.44 15.27 12.22
C LEU A 24 -8.36 15.87 11.33
N GLY A 25 -8.54 15.72 10.02
CA GLY A 25 -7.73 16.37 9.00
C GLY A 25 -8.39 17.63 8.47
N LEU A 26 -7.94 18.08 7.30
CA LEU A 26 -8.48 19.24 6.60
C LEU A 26 -9.63 18.85 5.68
N GLY A 27 -10.54 19.76 5.42
CA GLY A 27 -11.63 19.58 4.48
C GLY A 27 -12.37 20.87 4.29
N ASN A 28 -12.99 21.05 3.10
CA ASN A 28 -13.72 22.29 2.77
C ASN A 28 -15.09 22.39 3.44
N TYR A 29 -15.76 21.26 3.60
CA TYR A 29 -17.11 21.21 4.20
C TYR A 29 -17.11 20.37 5.48
N LEU A 30 -16.52 19.18 5.41
CA LEU A 30 -16.35 18.28 6.54
C LEU A 30 -14.86 18.03 6.73
N ARG A 31 -14.45 17.83 7.97
CA ARG A 31 -13.06 17.48 8.27
C ARG A 31 -12.84 15.99 8.02
N ASN A 32 -11.79 15.66 7.27
CA ASN A 32 -11.46 14.28 6.94
C ASN A 32 -10.88 13.56 8.16
N ALA A 33 -11.51 12.47 8.52
CA ALA A 33 -11.03 11.55 9.57
C ALA A 33 -10.76 10.16 8.98
N SER A 34 -10.71 10.03 7.67
CA SER A 34 -10.47 8.75 7.01
C SER A 34 -9.72 8.92 5.68
N GLU A 35 -9.06 7.85 5.26
CA GLU A 35 -8.56 7.70 3.90
C GLU A 35 -9.25 6.53 3.24
N THR A 36 -9.58 6.67 1.97
CA THR A 36 -10.20 5.62 1.18
C THR A 36 -9.12 4.83 0.44
N VAL A 37 -9.16 3.51 0.61
CA VAL A 37 -8.32 2.57 -0.12
C VAL A 37 -9.21 1.87 -1.13
N LEU A 38 -8.78 1.77 -2.38
CA LEU A 38 -9.55 1.11 -3.42
C LEU A 38 -9.05 -0.32 -3.60
N PHE A 39 -9.96 -1.27 -3.48
CA PHE A 39 -9.68 -2.67 -3.72
C PHE A 39 -10.15 -3.06 -5.11
N GLY A 40 -9.24 -3.61 -5.91
CA GLY A 40 -9.53 -4.06 -7.26
C GLY A 40 -8.91 -5.42 -7.55
N THR A 41 -9.43 -6.08 -8.58
CA THR A 41 -8.93 -7.37 -9.03
C THR A 41 -8.57 -7.33 -10.50
N ARG A 42 -7.58 -8.14 -10.88
CA ARG A 42 -7.16 -8.28 -12.27
C ARG A 42 -7.02 -9.77 -12.60
N GLY A 43 -7.71 -10.20 -13.63
CA GLY A 43 -7.70 -11.60 -14.01
C GLY A 43 -8.35 -12.48 -12.94
N ARG A 44 -7.81 -13.68 -12.76
CA ARG A 44 -8.28 -14.60 -11.74
C ARG A 44 -7.65 -14.24 -10.41
N ALA A 45 -8.46 -13.72 -9.49
CA ALA A 45 -7.99 -13.21 -8.21
C ALA A 45 -8.80 -13.81 -7.06
N PRO A 46 -8.45 -15.01 -6.57
CA PRO A 46 -9.19 -15.62 -5.48
C PRO A 46 -8.98 -14.85 -4.17
N VAL A 47 -10.06 -14.73 -3.39
CA VAL A 47 -10.03 -14.16 -2.06
C VAL A 47 -9.89 -15.28 -1.04
N LYS A 48 -8.83 -15.26 -0.25
CA LYS A 48 -8.55 -16.30 0.76
C LYS A 48 -9.49 -16.23 1.95
N PHE A 49 -9.90 -15.04 2.32
CA PHE A 49 -10.74 -14.80 3.48
C PHE A 49 -11.77 -13.72 3.17
N LYS A 50 -13.04 -14.10 3.18
CA LYS A 50 -14.14 -13.20 2.83
C LYS A 50 -14.74 -12.46 4.02
N GLY A 51 -14.32 -12.78 5.23
CA GLY A 51 -14.83 -12.20 6.46
C GLY A 51 -14.14 -10.90 6.89
N GLN A 52 -13.20 -10.37 6.09
CA GLN A 52 -12.51 -9.14 6.42
C GLN A 52 -13.46 -7.95 6.28
N SER A 53 -13.61 -7.17 7.34
CA SER A 53 -14.37 -5.92 7.27
C SER A 53 -13.61 -4.89 6.44
N ASN A 54 -14.34 -3.93 5.88
CA ASN A 54 -13.77 -2.93 4.98
C ASN A 54 -13.37 -1.64 5.69
N TRP A 55 -12.95 -1.73 6.93
CA TRP A 55 -12.46 -0.57 7.66
C TRP A 55 -11.37 -0.95 8.66
N LEU A 56 -10.53 0.02 8.97
CA LEU A 56 -9.46 -0.10 9.96
C LEU A 56 -9.39 1.19 10.75
N PHE A 57 -9.34 1.09 12.07
CA PHE A 57 -9.09 2.23 12.95
C PHE A 57 -7.63 2.15 13.42
N ALA A 58 -6.81 3.08 12.93
CA ALA A 58 -5.39 3.11 13.27
C ALA A 58 -4.87 4.54 13.34
N PRO A 59 -4.01 4.88 14.30
CA PRO A 59 -3.48 6.22 14.43
C PRO A 59 -2.58 6.59 13.25
N LEU A 60 -2.58 7.87 12.92
CA LEU A 60 -1.65 8.43 11.98
C LEU A 60 -0.26 8.48 12.64
N GLN A 61 0.75 7.95 11.95
CA GLN A 61 2.14 8.01 12.43
C GLN A 61 2.82 9.26 11.87
N ASP A 62 3.50 9.13 10.75
CA ASP A 62 4.12 10.25 10.06
C ASP A 62 3.22 10.71 8.91
N HIS A 63 3.54 11.88 8.35
CA HIS A 63 2.90 12.32 7.11
C HIS A 63 3.10 11.28 6.00
N SER A 64 2.03 10.89 5.35
CA SER A 64 2.01 9.86 4.30
C SER A 64 2.41 8.44 4.74
N HIS A 65 2.52 8.20 6.04
CA HIS A 65 2.81 6.87 6.57
C HIS A 65 1.51 6.08 6.70
N LYS A 66 1.40 4.99 5.94
CA LYS A 66 0.24 4.11 5.99
C LYS A 66 0.33 3.17 7.20
N PRO A 67 -0.81 2.73 7.77
CA PRO A 67 -0.79 1.87 8.94
C PRO A 67 -0.19 0.49 8.63
N GLU A 68 0.65 0.01 9.53
CA GLU A 68 1.29 -1.31 9.37
C GLU A 68 0.28 -2.45 9.40
N GLU A 69 -0.86 -2.23 10.03
CA GLU A 69 -1.96 -3.19 10.12
C GLU A 69 -2.54 -3.55 8.74
N MET A 70 -2.27 -2.75 7.72
CA MET A 70 -2.69 -3.07 6.35
C MET A 70 -2.00 -4.31 5.79
N TYR A 71 -0.73 -4.55 6.12
CA TYR A 71 -0.01 -5.72 5.61
C TYR A 71 -0.67 -7.04 6.01
N PRO A 72 -0.93 -7.30 7.31
CA PRO A 72 -1.64 -8.53 7.69
C PRO A 72 -3.04 -8.65 7.08
N ILE A 73 -3.75 -7.54 6.90
CA ILE A 73 -5.07 -7.55 6.27
C ILE A 73 -4.95 -8.02 4.82
N ILE A 74 -4.02 -7.46 4.06
CA ILE A 74 -3.80 -7.86 2.67
C ILE A 74 -3.36 -9.32 2.58
N GLU A 75 -2.45 -9.76 3.45
CA GLU A 75 -1.96 -11.14 3.48
C GLU A 75 -3.08 -12.13 3.83
N ARG A 76 -4.03 -11.72 4.66
CA ARG A 76 -5.19 -12.55 5.00
C ARG A 76 -6.16 -12.69 3.83
N VAL A 77 -6.40 -11.62 3.11
CA VAL A 77 -7.38 -11.56 2.03
C VAL A 77 -6.83 -12.16 0.73
N SER A 78 -5.57 -11.89 0.42
CA SER A 78 -5.00 -12.21 -0.89
C SER A 78 -3.84 -13.19 -0.77
N PRO A 79 -3.71 -14.17 -1.72
CA PRO A 79 -2.51 -15.00 -1.76
C PRO A 79 -1.31 -14.19 -2.24
N GLY A 80 -0.11 -14.58 -1.80
CA GLY A 80 1.14 -14.01 -2.31
C GLY A 80 1.44 -14.47 -3.74
N PRO A 81 2.51 -13.96 -4.33
CA PRO A 81 3.50 -13.04 -3.75
C PRO A 81 2.96 -11.62 -3.60
N TYR A 82 3.65 -10.82 -2.77
CA TYR A 82 3.23 -9.46 -2.45
C TYR A 82 4.25 -8.44 -2.94
N LEU A 83 3.75 -7.32 -3.48
CA LEU A 83 4.57 -6.20 -3.95
C LEU A 83 3.94 -4.90 -3.49
N GLU A 84 4.74 -4.02 -2.91
CA GLU A 84 4.33 -2.66 -2.57
C GLU A 84 5.07 -1.67 -3.48
N LEU A 85 4.33 -0.85 -4.20
CA LEU A 85 4.87 0.28 -4.97
C LEU A 85 4.82 1.54 -4.11
N PHE A 86 5.81 2.42 -4.28
CA PHE A 86 6.01 3.62 -3.47
C PHE A 86 6.21 3.31 -1.99
N ALA A 87 6.83 2.18 -1.73
CA ALA A 87 7.11 1.74 -0.37
C ALA A 87 8.13 2.67 0.30
N ARG A 88 7.92 2.96 1.57
CA ARG A 88 8.84 3.76 2.38
C ARG A 88 9.61 2.93 3.39
N ARG A 89 9.18 1.70 3.62
CA ARG A 89 9.81 0.74 4.53
C ARG A 89 9.76 -0.66 3.95
N PRO A 90 10.77 -1.48 4.19
CA PRO A 90 10.69 -2.90 3.82
C PRO A 90 9.70 -3.62 4.74
N GLN A 91 9.03 -4.62 4.20
CA GLN A 91 8.12 -5.49 4.93
C GLN A 91 8.56 -6.95 4.70
N PRO A 92 8.71 -7.77 5.76
CA PRO A 92 9.04 -9.19 5.58
C PRO A 92 8.09 -9.89 4.62
N ASN A 93 8.63 -10.68 3.71
CA ASN A 93 7.89 -11.43 2.68
C ASN A 93 7.25 -10.58 1.58
N TRP A 94 7.57 -9.30 1.52
CA TRP A 94 7.09 -8.39 0.49
C TRP A 94 8.24 -7.88 -0.36
N ASP A 95 8.04 -7.86 -1.67
CA ASP A 95 8.90 -7.09 -2.56
C ASP A 95 8.46 -5.62 -2.54
N ALA A 96 9.40 -4.72 -2.75
CA ALA A 96 9.16 -3.30 -2.63
C ALA A 96 9.84 -2.51 -3.75
N TRP A 97 9.22 -1.42 -4.13
CA TRP A 97 9.78 -0.44 -5.03
C TRP A 97 9.51 0.96 -4.48
N GLY A 98 10.53 1.79 -4.41
CA GLY A 98 10.38 3.16 -3.93
C GLY A 98 11.71 3.91 -3.83
N ASN A 99 11.62 5.24 -3.65
CA ASN A 99 12.80 6.11 -3.59
C ASN A 99 13.53 6.08 -2.23
N GLU A 100 12.85 5.67 -1.17
CA GLU A 100 13.35 5.77 0.20
C GLU A 100 13.89 4.44 0.73
N ILE A 101 13.83 3.39 -0.06
CA ILE A 101 14.23 2.05 0.33
C ILE A 101 15.08 1.38 -0.75
N ALA A 102 15.69 0.26 -0.38
CA ALA A 102 16.26 -0.67 -1.36
C ALA A 102 15.13 -1.36 -2.10
N SER A 103 15.06 -1.15 -3.42
CA SER A 103 13.99 -1.74 -4.24
C SER A 103 14.37 -3.14 -4.70
N ASP A 104 13.41 -4.07 -4.59
CA ASP A 104 13.59 -5.46 -5.00
C ASP A 104 13.25 -5.68 -6.47
N VAL A 105 12.50 -4.75 -7.06
CA VAL A 105 12.07 -4.81 -8.45
C VAL A 105 12.43 -3.52 -9.16
N MET A 106 12.56 -3.58 -10.48
CA MET A 106 12.86 -2.42 -11.31
C MET A 106 11.70 -2.14 -12.26
N ILE A 107 11.38 -0.85 -12.42
CA ILE A 107 10.38 -0.39 -13.38
C ILE A 107 11.11 0.37 -14.48
N PRO A 108 11.04 -0.08 -15.75
CA PRO A 108 11.72 0.59 -16.86
C PRO A 108 11.31 2.06 -16.96
N GLY A 109 12.29 2.95 -17.08
CA GLY A 109 12.07 4.40 -17.18
C GLY A 109 11.89 5.11 -15.83
N TYR A 110 11.86 4.39 -14.71
CA TYR A 110 11.69 4.97 -13.37
C TYR A 110 12.80 4.47 -12.44
N PRO A 111 14.02 5.03 -12.55
CA PRO A 111 15.14 4.59 -11.74
C PRO A 111 14.93 4.92 -10.26
N VAL A 112 15.17 3.95 -9.41
CA VAL A 112 15.17 4.06 -7.95
C VAL A 112 16.37 3.29 -7.41
N PRO A 113 16.77 3.49 -6.13
CA PRO A 113 17.86 2.72 -5.55
C PRO A 113 17.61 1.22 -5.61
N GLU A 114 18.61 0.48 -6.06
CA GLU A 114 18.57 -0.99 -6.06
C GLU A 114 18.80 -1.53 -4.65
N TYR A 115 18.37 -2.77 -4.44
CA TYR A 115 18.52 -3.43 -3.14
C TYR A 115 19.96 -3.43 -2.65
N SER A 116 20.91 -3.78 -3.51
CA SER A 116 22.33 -3.85 -3.16
C SER A 116 22.89 -2.53 -2.67
N ASP A 117 22.47 -1.43 -3.28
CA ASP A 117 22.97 -0.10 -2.94
C ASP A 117 22.45 0.34 -1.57
N LYS A 118 21.16 0.19 -1.34
CA LYS A 118 20.55 0.55 -0.06
C LYS A 118 20.96 -0.39 1.08
N ALA A 119 21.19 -1.65 0.76
CA ALA A 119 21.71 -2.60 1.76
C ALA A 119 23.08 -2.16 2.26
N LYS A 120 23.96 -1.73 1.36
CA LYS A 120 25.27 -1.22 1.71
C LYS A 120 25.17 0.04 2.57
N GLU A 121 24.32 0.99 2.18
CA GLU A 121 24.10 2.22 2.96
C GLU A 121 23.64 1.93 4.39
N ARG A 122 22.78 0.92 4.56
CA ARG A 122 22.29 0.53 5.89
C ARG A 122 23.36 -0.13 6.73
N GLU A 123 24.25 -0.90 6.13
CA GLU A 123 25.35 -1.55 6.82
C GLU A 123 26.41 -0.54 7.28
N GLU A 124 26.56 0.57 6.60
CA GLU A 124 27.50 1.64 6.93
C GLU A 124 27.02 2.55 8.08
N VAL A 125 25.77 2.47 8.45
CA VAL A 125 25.16 3.22 9.53
C VAL A 125 25.04 2.34 10.78
#